data_d5bbee79310131c0babfc060fbaa0a12
#
_entry.id   d5bbee79310131c0babfc060fbaa0a12
#
_cell.length_a   1.000
_cell.length_b   1.000
_cell.length_c   1.000
_cell.angle_alpha   90.00
_cell.angle_beta   90.00
_cell.angle_gamma   90.00
#
_symmetry.space_group_name_H-M   'P 1'
#
loop_
_entity.id
_entity.type
_entity.pdbx_description
1 polymer ?
#
loop_
_entity_poly.entity_id
_entity_poly.type
_entity_poly.pdbx_seq_one_letter_code
_entity_poly.pdbx_strand_id
1 'polypeptide(L)'
;GSELGCDDYDLDGYSDATDVFPTESTQWFDSDQDGYGDNVDGFQGDGCTDVIGDSTEDRFGCPDADSDGWSDLNDDFPNEITQHSDADNDGFGDSINGFQGDDCPADSGTSTEDRFGCLDTDSDGWSDLNDAFPDDETQYSDDDGDGYGDNPQGTTPDSCLGIFGLSSQERYGCPDTDGDGWENRLDAYDEDPLLWSDSDGDGY
;
A
#
# COMPACT_ATOMS: atom_id res chain seq x y z
N GLY A 1 -10.29 -50.09 -17.55
CA GLY A 1 -11.49 -50.88 -17.33
C GLY A 1 -11.33 -51.74 -16.10
N SER A 2 -12.36 -51.72 -15.22
CA SER A 2 -12.39 -52.47 -13.97
C SER A 2 -11.96 -53.90 -14.18
N GLU A 3 -11.02 -54.41 -13.38
CA GLU A 3 -10.74 -55.85 -13.28
C GLU A 3 -11.99 -56.51 -12.72
N LEU A 4 -12.60 -57.45 -13.51
CA LEU A 4 -13.84 -58.14 -13.18
C LEU A 4 -13.70 -58.85 -11.82
N GLY A 5 -14.36 -58.26 -10.76
CA GLY A 5 -14.44 -58.85 -9.44
C GLY A 5 -13.65 -58.15 -8.34
N CYS A 6 -13.06 -56.98 -8.60
CA CYS A 6 -12.50 -56.09 -7.58
C CYS A 6 -13.57 -55.06 -7.09
N ASP A 7 -13.49 -54.69 -5.84
CA ASP A 7 -14.35 -53.62 -5.28
C ASP A 7 -14.02 -52.28 -5.99
N ASP A 8 -15.08 -51.54 -6.34
CA ASP A 8 -15.07 -50.24 -6.99
C ASP A 8 -16.23 -49.44 -6.34
N TYR A 9 -15.90 -48.69 -5.29
CA TYR A 9 -16.90 -48.12 -4.37
C TYR A 9 -17.65 -46.93 -4.97
N ASP A 10 -16.97 -46.08 -5.71
CA ASP A 10 -17.54 -44.86 -6.30
C ASP A 10 -18.02 -45.07 -7.76
N LEU A 11 -17.71 -46.24 -8.33
CA LEU A 11 -18.16 -46.67 -9.66
C LEU A 11 -17.59 -45.86 -10.83
N ASP A 12 -16.39 -45.37 -10.70
CA ASP A 12 -15.69 -44.60 -11.73
C ASP A 12 -14.98 -45.49 -12.78
N GLY A 13 -14.82 -46.79 -12.48
CA GLY A 13 -14.25 -47.81 -13.34
C GLY A 13 -12.83 -48.18 -12.97
N TYR A 14 -12.24 -47.61 -11.93
CA TYR A 14 -11.02 -48.04 -11.28
C TYR A 14 -11.34 -48.84 -10.02
N SER A 15 -10.52 -49.80 -9.65
CA SER A 15 -10.76 -50.59 -8.43
C SER A 15 -10.18 -49.85 -7.22
N ASP A 16 -10.80 -49.98 -6.05
CA ASP A 16 -10.34 -49.40 -4.78
C ASP A 16 -8.86 -49.71 -4.47
N ALA A 17 -8.32 -50.81 -5.03
CA ALA A 17 -6.93 -51.21 -4.81
C ALA A 17 -5.92 -50.41 -5.66
N THR A 18 -6.38 -49.77 -6.72
CA THR A 18 -5.54 -49.01 -7.70
C THR A 18 -5.94 -47.55 -7.82
N ASP A 19 -7.06 -47.21 -7.22
CA ASP A 19 -7.58 -45.86 -7.12
C ASP A 19 -7.03 -45.16 -5.90
N VAL A 20 -6.46 -43.97 -6.08
CA VAL A 20 -5.97 -43.13 -5.01
C VAL A 20 -7.12 -42.44 -4.26
N PHE A 21 -8.25 -42.23 -4.96
CA PHE A 21 -9.45 -41.58 -4.42
C PHE A 21 -10.69 -42.45 -4.46
N PRO A 22 -10.73 -43.64 -3.78
CA PRO A 22 -11.76 -44.67 -3.94
C PRO A 22 -13.17 -44.29 -3.48
N THR A 23 -13.41 -43.03 -3.15
CA THR A 23 -14.72 -42.46 -2.77
C THR A 23 -15.09 -41.23 -3.58
N GLU A 24 -14.26 -40.85 -4.57
CA GLU A 24 -14.46 -39.66 -5.38
C GLU A 24 -14.43 -40.02 -6.87
N SER A 25 -15.55 -40.23 -7.46
CA SER A 25 -15.76 -40.79 -8.83
C SER A 25 -15.23 -39.89 -9.97
N THR A 26 -14.65 -38.74 -9.68
CA THR A 26 -14.05 -37.86 -10.68
C THR A 26 -12.54 -37.82 -10.60
N GLN A 27 -11.94 -38.53 -9.63
CA GLN A 27 -10.50 -38.61 -9.43
C GLN A 27 -10.04 -40.06 -9.22
N TRP A 28 -8.89 -40.47 -9.75
CA TRP A 28 -8.35 -41.83 -9.63
C TRP A 28 -6.83 -41.93 -9.56
N PHE A 29 -6.10 -40.88 -9.98
CA PHE A 29 -4.66 -40.78 -9.90
C PHE A 29 -4.22 -39.50 -9.20
N ASP A 30 -3.07 -39.53 -8.57
CA ASP A 30 -2.37 -38.44 -7.95
C ASP A 30 -0.88 -38.68 -8.22
N SER A 31 -0.33 -37.99 -9.21
CA SER A 31 1.00 -38.28 -9.76
C SER A 31 2.14 -37.77 -8.89
N ASP A 32 1.97 -36.65 -8.21
CA ASP A 32 2.99 -36.04 -7.35
C ASP A 32 2.75 -36.28 -5.85
N GLN A 33 1.57 -36.81 -5.52
CA GLN A 33 1.18 -37.24 -4.17
C GLN A 33 0.94 -36.08 -3.18
N ASP A 34 0.35 -35.00 -3.65
CA ASP A 34 -0.01 -33.86 -2.81
C ASP A 34 -1.44 -33.95 -2.24
N GLY A 35 -2.23 -34.91 -2.73
CA GLY A 35 -3.60 -35.15 -2.27
C GLY A 35 -4.68 -34.58 -3.20
N TYR A 36 -4.30 -33.93 -4.28
CA TYR A 36 -5.19 -33.49 -5.34
C TYR A 36 -5.10 -34.46 -6.55
N GLY A 37 -6.21 -34.70 -7.22
CA GLY A 37 -6.24 -35.69 -8.30
C GLY A 37 -5.91 -35.11 -9.66
N ASP A 38 -5.23 -35.91 -10.50
CA ASP A 38 -4.72 -35.51 -11.82
C ASP A 38 -5.81 -35.06 -12.81
N ASN A 39 -7.10 -35.42 -12.59
CA ASN A 39 -8.17 -34.98 -13.46
C ASN A 39 -8.57 -33.54 -13.14
N VAL A 40 -8.04 -32.60 -13.89
CA VAL A 40 -8.27 -31.16 -13.72
C VAL A 40 -9.75 -30.76 -13.80
N ASP A 41 -10.57 -31.55 -14.49
CA ASP A 41 -12.02 -31.32 -14.60
C ASP A 41 -12.82 -32.05 -13.48
N GLY A 42 -12.15 -32.79 -12.61
CA GLY A 42 -12.72 -33.49 -11.46
C GLY A 42 -12.88 -32.61 -10.22
N PHE A 43 -13.37 -33.22 -9.13
CA PHE A 43 -13.50 -32.52 -7.85
C PHE A 43 -12.09 -32.12 -7.35
N GLN A 44 -11.90 -30.84 -7.12
CA GLN A 44 -10.61 -30.26 -6.70
C GLN A 44 -9.44 -30.80 -7.56
N GLY A 45 -9.63 -30.79 -8.89
CA GLY A 45 -8.63 -31.28 -9.81
C GLY A 45 -7.34 -30.49 -9.75
N ASP A 46 -6.22 -31.23 -9.68
CA ASP A 46 -4.89 -30.67 -9.59
C ASP A 46 -4.54 -29.83 -10.83
N GLY A 47 -4.18 -28.58 -10.58
CA GLY A 47 -3.71 -27.66 -11.60
C GLY A 47 -2.22 -27.79 -11.94
N CYS A 48 -1.46 -28.59 -11.15
CA CYS A 48 -0.01 -28.75 -11.22
C CYS A 48 0.45 -30.20 -11.08
N THR A 49 -0.18 -31.15 -11.71
CA THR A 49 -0.12 -32.62 -11.58
C THR A 49 1.27 -33.29 -11.48
N ASP A 50 2.35 -32.56 -11.72
CA ASP A 50 3.74 -33.03 -11.65
C ASP A 50 4.54 -32.33 -10.54
N VAL A 51 3.94 -31.41 -9.77
CA VAL A 51 4.62 -30.55 -8.77
C VAL A 51 3.78 -30.43 -7.54
N ILE A 52 4.18 -31.06 -6.45
CA ILE A 52 3.52 -31.00 -5.13
C ILE A 52 3.20 -29.57 -4.74
N GLY A 53 1.93 -29.30 -4.37
CA GLY A 53 1.47 -28.00 -3.90
C GLY A 53 0.27 -28.10 -2.96
N ASP A 54 -0.11 -26.99 -2.38
CA ASP A 54 -1.18 -26.93 -1.38
C ASP A 54 -2.15 -25.75 -1.57
N SER A 55 -2.08 -25.06 -2.73
CA SER A 55 -3.01 -23.99 -3.08
C SER A 55 -4.46 -24.49 -3.21
N THR A 56 -5.42 -23.65 -2.82
CA THR A 56 -6.83 -24.02 -2.65
C THR A 56 -7.85 -23.03 -3.20
N GLU A 57 -7.43 -21.83 -3.63
CA GLU A 57 -8.34 -20.78 -4.04
C GLU A 57 -8.46 -20.64 -5.57
N ASP A 58 -7.35 -20.65 -6.29
CA ASP A 58 -7.33 -20.46 -7.74
C ASP A 58 -7.03 -21.72 -8.53
N ARG A 59 -5.98 -22.44 -8.17
CA ARG A 59 -5.52 -23.69 -8.79
C ARG A 59 -5.19 -24.68 -7.68
N PHE A 60 -5.98 -25.71 -7.52
CA PHE A 60 -5.71 -26.73 -6.50
C PHE A 60 -4.39 -27.46 -6.76
N GLY A 61 -3.66 -27.81 -5.70
CA GLY A 61 -2.45 -28.63 -5.79
C GLY A 61 -1.24 -27.94 -6.43
N CYS A 62 -1.24 -26.62 -6.59
CA CYS A 62 -0.08 -25.88 -7.07
C CYS A 62 0.75 -25.33 -5.91
N PRO A 63 2.07 -25.07 -6.14
CA PRO A 63 2.89 -24.40 -5.13
C PRO A 63 2.26 -23.10 -4.60
N ASP A 64 2.26 -22.97 -3.27
CA ASP A 64 1.77 -21.85 -2.51
C ASP A 64 2.77 -21.62 -1.36
N ALA A 65 3.66 -20.65 -1.53
CA ALA A 65 4.83 -20.52 -0.67
C ALA A 65 4.54 -19.94 0.70
N ASP A 66 3.49 -19.12 0.84
CA ASP A 66 3.10 -18.51 2.10
C ASP A 66 1.83 -19.11 2.72
N SER A 67 1.18 -20.02 1.96
CA SER A 67 0.00 -20.77 2.39
C SER A 67 -1.23 -19.90 2.64
N ASP A 68 -1.46 -18.90 1.81
CA ASP A 68 -2.69 -18.09 1.82
C ASP A 68 -3.83 -18.72 1.00
N GLY A 69 -3.50 -19.74 0.21
CA GLY A 69 -4.41 -20.50 -0.63
C GLY A 69 -4.30 -20.18 -2.12
N TRP A 70 -3.65 -19.09 -2.48
CA TRP A 70 -3.38 -18.75 -3.88
C TRP A 70 -2.09 -19.42 -4.35
N SER A 71 -2.06 -19.82 -5.62
CA SER A 71 -0.82 -20.41 -6.17
C SER A 71 0.22 -19.34 -6.46
N ASP A 72 1.51 -19.63 -6.22
CA ASP A 72 2.64 -18.71 -6.50
C ASP A 72 2.59 -18.07 -7.90
N LEU A 73 1.94 -18.73 -8.86
CA LEU A 73 1.84 -18.24 -10.25
C LEU A 73 0.82 -17.12 -10.41
N ASN A 74 -0.24 -17.12 -9.61
CA ASN A 74 -1.35 -16.15 -9.69
C ASN A 74 -1.41 -15.26 -8.45
N ASP A 75 -0.38 -15.31 -7.63
CA ASP A 75 -0.18 -14.48 -6.47
C ASP A 75 0.88 -13.41 -6.79
N ASP A 76 0.52 -12.15 -6.66
CA ASP A 76 1.44 -11.02 -6.84
C ASP A 76 2.39 -10.87 -5.63
N PHE A 77 2.04 -11.50 -4.48
CA PHE A 77 2.83 -11.48 -3.23
C PHE A 77 3.14 -12.88 -2.67
N PRO A 78 3.79 -13.78 -3.40
CA PRO A 78 3.89 -15.21 -3.05
C PRO A 78 4.72 -15.53 -1.79
N ASN A 79 4.99 -14.57 -0.96
CA ASN A 79 5.66 -14.72 0.35
C ASN A 79 4.97 -13.88 1.45
N GLU A 80 3.76 -13.37 1.19
CA GLU A 80 3.04 -12.51 2.13
C GLU A 80 1.57 -12.98 2.29
N ILE A 81 1.34 -13.83 3.26
CA ILE A 81 0.08 -14.54 3.56
C ILE A 81 -1.20 -13.67 3.64
N THR A 82 -1.08 -12.36 3.65
CA THR A 82 -2.20 -11.44 3.79
C THR A 82 -2.52 -10.67 2.51
N GLN A 83 -1.73 -10.88 1.46
CA GLN A 83 -1.85 -10.22 0.17
C GLN A 83 -1.71 -11.25 -0.95
N HIS A 84 -2.49 -11.12 -2.04
CA HIS A 84 -2.40 -11.98 -3.23
C HIS A 84 -2.64 -11.23 -4.54
N SER A 85 -3.08 -9.98 -4.50
CA SER A 85 -3.33 -9.17 -5.70
C SER A 85 -2.81 -7.75 -5.57
N ASP A 86 -2.36 -7.19 -6.70
CA ASP A 86 -1.86 -5.83 -6.86
C ASP A 86 -2.41 -5.29 -8.19
N ALA A 87 -3.55 -4.60 -8.15
CA ALA A 87 -4.32 -4.26 -9.35
C ALA A 87 -3.68 -3.15 -10.19
N ASP A 88 -2.94 -2.23 -9.58
CA ASP A 88 -2.29 -1.13 -10.26
C ASP A 88 -0.76 -1.27 -10.39
N ASN A 89 -0.21 -2.33 -9.78
CA ASN A 89 1.19 -2.75 -9.85
C ASN A 89 2.16 -1.75 -9.23
N ASP A 90 1.82 -1.21 -8.08
CA ASP A 90 2.68 -0.28 -7.34
C ASP A 90 3.50 -0.96 -6.22
N GLY A 91 3.18 -2.22 -5.92
CA GLY A 91 3.86 -3.03 -4.92
C GLY A 91 3.18 -3.05 -3.55
N PHE A 92 2.01 -2.42 -3.43
CA PHE A 92 1.13 -2.54 -2.27
C PHE A 92 -0.06 -3.44 -2.63
N GLY A 93 -0.48 -4.31 -1.70
CA GLY A 93 -1.51 -5.29 -2.00
C GLY A 93 -2.93 -4.78 -1.77
N ASP A 94 -3.86 -5.21 -2.63
CA ASP A 94 -5.27 -4.77 -2.62
C ASP A 94 -6.02 -5.08 -1.31
N SER A 95 -5.50 -6.01 -0.48
CA SER A 95 -6.11 -6.33 0.80
C SER A 95 -5.81 -5.26 1.85
N ILE A 96 -6.70 -4.30 2.01
CA ILE A 96 -6.54 -3.14 2.92
C ILE A 96 -6.23 -3.52 4.38
N ASN A 97 -6.61 -4.72 4.82
CA ASN A 97 -6.32 -5.23 6.16
C ASN A 97 -5.07 -6.13 6.20
N GLY A 98 -4.42 -6.36 5.08
CA GLY A 98 -3.18 -7.10 4.96
C GLY A 98 -1.96 -6.27 5.34
N PHE A 99 -0.78 -6.88 5.20
CA PHE A 99 0.48 -6.18 5.42
C PHE A 99 0.63 -5.06 4.39
N GLN A 100 0.79 -3.82 4.84
CA GLN A 100 0.88 -2.63 3.98
C GLN A 100 -0.22 -2.61 2.90
N GLY A 101 -1.46 -2.85 3.33
CA GLY A 101 -2.59 -2.87 2.39
C GLY A 101 -2.77 -1.52 1.71
N ASP A 102 -2.99 -1.58 0.40
CA ASP A 102 -3.14 -0.41 -0.45
C ASP A 102 -4.44 0.36 -0.13
N ASP A 103 -4.30 1.63 0.13
CA ASP A 103 -5.43 2.55 0.33
C ASP A 103 -5.96 3.15 -0.99
N CYS A 104 -5.23 2.93 -2.10
CA CYS A 104 -5.56 3.46 -3.43
C CYS A 104 -5.50 2.38 -4.54
N PRO A 105 -6.11 1.19 -4.42
CA PRO A 105 -5.85 -0.02 -5.22
C PRO A 105 -6.18 0.06 -6.72
N ALA A 106 -6.39 1.23 -7.25
CA ALA A 106 -6.64 1.47 -8.68
C ALA A 106 -5.77 2.60 -9.25
N ASP A 107 -5.01 3.27 -8.41
CA ASP A 107 -4.23 4.45 -8.76
C ASP A 107 -2.83 4.33 -8.14
N SER A 108 -1.89 3.75 -8.90
CA SER A 108 -0.51 3.49 -8.48
C SER A 108 0.15 4.68 -7.77
N GLY A 109 0.71 4.43 -6.59
CA GLY A 109 1.35 5.44 -5.77
C GLY A 109 2.56 4.94 -4.98
N THR A 110 3.16 5.83 -4.20
CA THR A 110 4.39 5.53 -3.46
C THR A 110 4.35 5.94 -1.99
N SER A 111 3.22 6.49 -1.54
CA SER A 111 3.08 6.94 -0.15
C SER A 111 3.15 5.80 0.86
N THR A 112 3.75 6.07 2.03
CA THR A 112 4.06 5.07 3.06
C THR A 112 3.85 5.55 4.50
N GLU A 113 3.57 6.83 4.72
CA GLU A 113 3.49 7.40 6.07
C GLU A 113 2.04 7.52 6.58
N ASP A 114 1.11 7.89 5.73
CA ASP A 114 -0.30 8.09 6.11
C ASP A 114 -1.24 7.08 5.46
N ARG A 115 -1.08 6.84 4.18
CA ARG A 115 -1.83 5.92 3.32
C ARG A 115 -0.84 5.18 2.45
N PHE A 116 -0.91 3.87 2.40
CA PHE A 116 -0.04 3.09 1.53
C PHE A 116 -0.54 3.11 0.09
N GLY A 117 0.38 3.13 -0.88
CA GLY A 117 0.04 2.96 -2.30
C GLY A 117 -0.69 4.15 -2.95
N CYS A 118 -0.78 5.30 -2.30
CA CYS A 118 -1.42 6.46 -2.89
C CYS A 118 -0.40 7.39 -3.57
N LEU A 119 -0.91 8.28 -4.43
CA LEU A 119 -0.08 9.26 -5.12
C LEU A 119 0.70 10.12 -4.11
N ASP A 120 1.99 10.22 -4.33
CA ASP A 120 2.97 10.98 -3.56
C ASP A 120 3.91 11.65 -4.58
N THR A 121 3.67 12.91 -4.86
CA THR A 121 4.28 13.60 -6.00
C THR A 121 5.74 13.94 -5.76
N ASP A 122 6.11 14.32 -4.54
CA ASP A 122 7.47 14.71 -4.18
C ASP A 122 8.29 13.61 -3.50
N SER A 123 7.62 12.49 -3.18
CA SER A 123 8.24 11.29 -2.62
C SER A 123 8.76 11.45 -1.18
N ASP A 124 8.08 12.23 -0.35
CA ASP A 124 8.40 12.37 1.07
C ASP A 124 7.74 11.28 1.94
N GLY A 125 6.84 10.50 1.35
CA GLY A 125 6.10 9.39 1.96
C GLY A 125 4.67 9.72 2.34
N TRP A 126 4.27 10.99 2.35
CA TRP A 126 2.89 11.40 2.57
C TRP A 126 2.11 11.39 1.25
N SER A 127 0.85 11.02 1.31
CA SER A 127 0.01 11.08 0.10
C SER A 127 -0.36 12.52 -0.24
N ASP A 128 -0.39 12.89 -1.53
CA ASP A 128 -0.81 14.20 -2.00
C ASP A 128 -2.12 14.71 -1.38
N LEU A 129 -2.98 13.78 -0.97
CA LEU A 129 -4.27 14.10 -0.36
C LEU A 129 -4.14 14.69 1.05
N ASN A 130 -3.18 14.20 1.82
CA ASN A 130 -2.97 14.56 3.21
C ASN A 130 -1.69 15.37 3.42
N ASP A 131 -0.97 15.64 2.34
CA ASP A 131 0.17 16.53 2.31
C ASP A 131 -0.26 17.97 2.04
N ALA A 132 0.16 18.89 2.90
CA ALA A 132 -0.07 20.32 2.71
C ALA A 132 0.83 20.92 1.62
N PHE A 133 1.94 20.24 1.28
CA PHE A 133 2.95 20.69 0.32
C PHE A 133 3.35 19.60 -0.69
N PRO A 134 2.45 19.11 -1.55
CA PRO A 134 2.66 17.93 -2.40
C PRO A 134 3.78 18.05 -3.45
N ASP A 135 4.48 19.15 -3.51
CA ASP A 135 5.61 19.42 -4.41
C ASP A 135 6.91 19.71 -3.64
N ASP A 136 6.93 19.58 -2.28
CA ASP A 136 8.10 19.90 -1.42
C ASP A 136 8.44 18.75 -0.48
N GLU A 137 9.35 17.86 -0.88
CA GLU A 137 9.82 16.68 -0.14
C GLU A 137 10.30 16.95 1.31
N THR A 138 10.33 18.19 1.74
CA THR A 138 10.81 18.59 3.07
C THR A 138 9.70 19.08 3.98
N GLN A 139 8.49 19.24 3.50
CA GLN A 139 7.32 19.74 4.23
C GLN A 139 6.08 18.88 3.91
N TYR A 140 5.28 18.54 4.89
CA TYR A 140 4.04 17.76 4.73
C TYR A 140 2.87 18.29 5.59
N SER A 141 3.12 19.17 6.56
CA SER A 141 2.09 19.72 7.43
C SER A 141 2.15 21.23 7.51
N ASP A 142 0.97 21.85 7.68
CA ASP A 142 0.74 23.27 7.88
C ASP A 142 -0.47 23.39 8.85
N ASP A 143 -0.19 23.48 10.15
CA ASP A 143 -1.20 23.39 11.21
C ASP A 143 -2.13 24.61 11.25
N ASP A 144 -1.67 25.79 10.82
CA ASP A 144 -2.46 27.03 10.86
C ASP A 144 -2.93 27.52 9.49
N GLY A 145 -2.43 26.91 8.41
CA GLY A 145 -2.89 27.14 7.05
C GLY A 145 -2.36 28.43 6.42
N ASP A 146 -1.18 28.88 6.82
CA ASP A 146 -0.59 30.13 6.31
C ASP A 146 0.31 29.94 5.08
N GLY A 147 0.61 28.66 4.72
CA GLY A 147 1.41 28.28 3.58
C GLY A 147 2.89 28.14 3.86
N TYR A 148 3.29 28.10 5.13
CA TYR A 148 4.63 27.76 5.59
C TYR A 148 4.57 26.44 6.38
N GLY A 149 5.55 25.55 6.11
CA GLY A 149 5.50 24.20 6.65
C GLY A 149 6.04 24.08 8.07
N ASP A 150 5.44 23.16 8.83
CA ASP A 150 5.75 22.96 10.25
C ASP A 150 7.09 22.29 10.51
N ASN A 151 7.72 21.67 9.48
CA ASN A 151 9.03 21.05 9.66
C ASN A 151 10.14 22.11 9.71
N PRO A 152 10.77 22.33 10.89
CA PRO A 152 11.76 23.38 11.06
C PRO A 152 13.07 23.18 10.28
N GLN A 153 13.24 22.02 9.64
CA GLN A 153 14.39 21.68 8.80
C GLN A 153 14.04 21.68 7.31
N GLY A 154 12.79 21.89 6.97
CA GLY A 154 12.28 21.95 5.60
C GLY A 154 12.53 23.30 4.92
N THR A 155 12.06 23.41 3.71
CA THR A 155 12.09 24.62 2.90
C THR A 155 11.17 25.68 3.53
N THR A 156 11.66 26.90 3.71
CA THR A 156 10.89 28.04 4.28
C THR A 156 10.02 27.64 5.49
N PRO A 157 10.63 27.12 6.58
CA PRO A 157 9.85 26.60 7.70
C PRO A 157 9.10 27.71 8.44
N ASP A 158 7.89 27.38 8.90
CA ASP A 158 7.14 28.28 9.78
C ASP A 158 7.90 28.53 11.09
N SER A 159 8.06 29.80 11.41
CA SER A 159 8.70 30.25 12.64
C SER A 159 7.73 30.54 13.79
N CYS A 160 6.43 30.52 13.50
CA CYS A 160 5.35 30.84 14.44
C CYS A 160 4.25 29.75 14.48
N LEU A 161 4.66 28.49 14.50
CA LEU A 161 3.82 27.31 14.48
C LEU A 161 2.46 27.49 15.18
N GLY A 162 1.37 27.21 14.46
CA GLY A 162 0.00 27.31 14.96
C GLY A 162 -0.50 28.75 15.19
N ILE A 163 0.16 29.75 14.62
CA ILE A 163 -0.24 31.16 14.64
C ILE A 163 -0.14 31.70 13.23
N PHE A 164 -1.21 31.66 12.47
CA PHE A 164 -1.29 32.16 11.10
C PHE A 164 -0.59 33.51 10.90
N GLY A 165 0.33 33.60 9.94
CA GLY A 165 1.06 34.80 9.59
C GLY A 165 1.56 34.80 8.15
N LEU A 166 1.95 35.96 7.64
CA LEU A 166 2.37 36.12 6.24
C LEU A 166 3.76 36.75 6.12
N SER A 167 4.50 36.84 7.21
CA SER A 167 5.88 37.32 7.16
C SER A 167 6.76 36.42 6.26
N SER A 168 7.61 37.02 5.47
CA SER A 168 8.38 36.34 4.41
C SER A 168 9.86 36.80 4.36
N GLN A 169 10.30 37.58 5.33
CA GLN A 169 11.68 38.03 5.42
C GLN A 169 12.48 37.12 6.39
N GLU A 170 13.00 37.55 7.48
CA GLU A 170 13.87 36.76 8.35
C GLU A 170 13.19 35.57 9.04
N ARG A 171 11.88 35.69 9.29
CA ARG A 171 11.06 34.65 9.88
C ARG A 171 9.80 34.50 9.05
N TYR A 172 9.56 33.28 8.62
CA TYR A 172 8.40 32.93 7.80
C TYR A 172 7.20 32.57 8.70
N GLY A 173 5.99 32.79 8.22
CA GLY A 173 4.78 32.32 8.88
C GLY A 173 4.41 33.06 10.16
N CYS A 174 4.97 34.22 10.45
CA CYS A 174 4.62 34.99 11.64
C CYS A 174 3.65 36.13 11.32
N PRO A 175 2.88 36.63 12.33
CA PRO A 175 2.00 37.78 12.13
C PRO A 175 2.73 38.99 11.56
N ASP A 176 2.21 39.50 10.46
CA ASP A 176 2.67 40.66 9.69
C ASP A 176 1.44 41.49 9.37
N THR A 177 1.28 42.62 10.08
CA THR A 177 0.01 43.41 10.07
C THR A 177 -0.13 44.25 8.81
N ASP A 178 0.93 44.83 8.32
CA ASP A 178 0.91 45.71 7.17
C ASP A 178 1.32 45.08 5.85
N GLY A 179 1.88 43.84 5.90
CA GLY A 179 2.18 43.03 4.74
C GLY A 179 3.48 43.37 4.03
N ASP A 180 4.45 43.96 4.72
CA ASP A 180 5.75 44.30 4.14
C ASP A 180 6.73 43.13 4.15
N GLY A 181 6.36 42.02 4.83
CA GLY A 181 7.11 40.78 4.92
C GLY A 181 7.87 40.61 6.25
N TRP A 182 7.98 41.64 7.08
CA TRP A 182 8.58 41.54 8.41
C TRP A 182 7.53 41.14 9.46
N GLU A 183 7.91 40.29 10.40
CA GLU A 183 7.02 39.96 11.52
C GLU A 183 6.85 41.17 12.44
N ASN A 184 5.65 41.36 12.99
CA ASN A 184 5.34 42.48 13.90
C ASN A 184 6.31 42.69 15.07
N ARG A 185 7.01 41.62 15.52
CA ARG A 185 7.98 41.73 16.65
C ARG A 185 9.33 42.30 16.22
N LEU A 186 9.69 42.15 14.95
CA LEU A 186 10.94 42.63 14.37
C LEU A 186 10.76 43.91 13.58
N ASP A 187 9.50 44.26 13.31
CA ASP A 187 9.10 45.50 12.63
C ASP A 187 8.94 46.64 13.66
N ALA A 188 9.65 47.73 13.43
CA ALA A 188 9.54 48.94 14.24
C ALA A 188 8.28 49.78 13.91
N TYR A 189 7.68 49.50 12.72
CA TYR A 189 6.54 50.24 12.16
C TYR A 189 5.44 49.30 11.65
N ASP A 190 4.97 48.40 12.49
CA ASP A 190 4.05 47.30 12.19
C ASP A 190 2.69 47.66 11.57
N GLU A 191 2.46 48.93 11.25
CA GLU A 191 1.28 49.44 10.54
C GLU A 191 1.67 50.24 9.26
N ASP A 192 2.99 50.33 8.89
CA ASP A 192 3.46 51.10 7.72
C ASP A 192 4.30 50.23 6.76
N PRO A 193 3.69 49.67 5.69
CA PRO A 193 4.35 48.73 4.77
C PRO A 193 5.54 49.29 3.98
N LEU A 194 6.01 50.44 4.28
CA LEU A 194 7.18 51.08 3.66
C LEU A 194 8.38 51.17 4.59
N LEU A 195 8.19 50.91 5.89
CA LEU A 195 9.17 51.06 6.96
C LEU A 195 9.18 49.80 7.83
N TRP A 196 10.32 49.24 8.14
CA TRP A 196 10.48 48.08 9.04
C TRP A 196 11.55 48.28 10.12
N SER A 197 12.40 49.28 9.99
CA SER A 197 13.49 49.48 10.94
C SER A 197 13.67 50.93 11.32
N ASP A 198 13.91 51.15 12.60
CA ASP A 198 14.28 52.43 13.19
C ASP A 198 15.71 52.30 13.71
N SER A 199 16.70 52.78 12.95
CA SER A 199 18.12 52.56 13.22
C SER A 199 18.67 53.41 14.34
N ASP A 200 18.06 54.53 14.67
CA ASP A 200 18.50 55.45 15.71
C ASP A 200 17.51 55.59 16.87
N GLY A 201 16.34 54.95 16.76
CA GLY A 201 15.38 54.86 17.84
C GLY A 201 14.58 56.15 18.07
N ASP A 202 14.45 56.99 17.03
CA ASP A 202 13.75 58.28 17.15
C ASP A 202 12.28 58.24 16.74
N GLY A 203 11.82 57.11 16.21
CA GLY A 203 10.44 56.87 15.84
C GLY A 203 10.02 57.43 14.48
N TYR A 204 10.99 57.73 13.59
CA TYR A 204 10.76 58.27 12.24
C TYR A 204 11.59 57.58 11.21
#